data_b43977a50c2214cddebe5f714609a3af
#
_entry.id   b43977a50c2214cddebe5f714609a3af
#
_cell.length_a   1.000
_cell.length_b   1.000
_cell.length_c   1.000
_cell.angle_alpha   90.00
_cell.angle_beta   90.00
_cell.angle_gamma   90.00
#
_symmetry.space_group_name_H-M   'P 1'
#
loop_
_entity.id
_entity.type
_entity.pdbx_description
1 polymer ?
#
loop_
_entity_poly.entity_id
_entity_poly.type
_entity_poly.pdbx_seq_one_letter_code
_entity_poly.pdbx_strand_id
1 'polypeptide(L)'
;MGRRRKKRTNSWFTGICLILLLPVFITTLMQRMQLENLIYGKDGVQGVFTTADSEKNMEGEIRQHLENRKSLLAEQTETTDDGRKEEDDAVEIKILQIVAQEIGVDKPPETIKAQCVIARTNLYDAMQAGTKEPEKMTPERQQELWGENYDKNYQKLKSCVEATAGEVLLYDGTYIYAAYHAISSGRTRNMSELYEDADMPYLVMSECHADTTAEGYLSVFYYEKKEFLEKCRAAYPDAELTEPGQIEIKSRDAAEYVTKINVAGETYDGEQFRHALELPSACFSITEMDSHVRIVAKGMGHGFGLSQNTAEELAKEGYDYREILEYFYKGAVIGQAGNL
;
A
#
# COMPACT_ATOMS: atom_id res chain seq x y z
N MET A 1 86.28 -6.98 13.69
CA MET A 1 85.22 -7.01 14.72
C MET A 1 84.17 -5.93 14.43
N GLY A 2 83.12 -6.25 13.72
CA GLY A 2 82.09 -5.27 13.31
C GLY A 2 80.78 -5.53 14.06
N ARG A 3 80.38 -4.58 14.92
CA ARG A 3 79.13 -4.61 15.65
C ARG A 3 77.98 -4.20 14.75
N ARG A 4 77.04 -5.12 14.41
CA ARG A 4 75.75 -4.84 13.78
C ARG A 4 74.82 -4.17 14.80
N ARG A 5 74.40 -2.90 14.55
CA ARG A 5 73.35 -2.20 15.26
C ARG A 5 71.97 -2.72 14.74
N LYS A 6 71.20 -3.41 15.66
CA LYS A 6 69.79 -3.71 15.43
C LYS A 6 68.97 -2.41 15.52
N LYS A 7 68.31 -2.02 14.41
CA LYS A 7 67.28 -0.97 14.42
C LYS A 7 66.07 -1.49 15.20
N ARG A 8 65.75 -0.91 16.34
CA ARG A 8 64.47 -1.06 17.04
C ARG A 8 63.43 -0.26 16.23
N THR A 9 62.52 -0.93 15.53
CA THR A 9 61.35 -0.32 14.94
C THR A 9 60.38 0.02 16.06
N ASN A 10 59.91 1.27 16.11
CA ASN A 10 58.99 1.79 17.11
C ASN A 10 57.59 1.15 16.95
N SER A 11 57.36 0.07 17.67
CA SER A 11 56.08 -0.64 17.83
C SER A 11 55.00 0.22 18.50
N TRP A 12 55.36 1.35 19.09
CA TRP A 12 54.42 2.25 19.80
C TRP A 12 53.59 3.12 18.83
N PHE A 13 54.13 3.51 17.71
CA PHE A 13 53.41 4.36 16.72
C PHE A 13 52.30 3.59 16.03
N THR A 14 52.48 2.32 15.76
CA THR A 14 51.43 1.47 15.14
C THR A 14 50.27 1.17 16.08
N GLY A 15 50.53 1.05 17.42
CA GLY A 15 49.46 0.83 18.40
C GLY A 15 48.60 2.09 18.64
N ILE A 16 49.18 3.29 18.64
CA ILE A 16 48.46 4.55 18.83
C ILE A 16 47.59 4.88 17.60
N CYS A 17 48.08 4.68 16.38
CA CYS A 17 47.28 4.85 15.17
C CYS A 17 46.07 3.89 15.11
N LEU A 18 46.22 2.66 15.56
CA LEU A 18 45.10 1.69 15.61
C LEU A 18 44.02 2.12 16.62
N ILE A 19 44.42 2.64 17.81
CA ILE A 19 43.46 3.08 18.85
C ILE A 19 42.73 4.36 18.45
N LEU A 20 43.35 5.28 17.71
CA LEU A 20 42.70 6.49 17.20
C LEU A 20 41.81 6.28 15.97
N LEU A 21 42.09 5.26 15.16
CA LEU A 21 41.30 4.92 13.97
C LEU A 21 40.13 3.97 14.28
N LEU A 22 40.19 3.22 15.40
CA LEU A 22 39.14 2.29 15.79
C LEU A 22 37.76 2.94 15.99
N PRO A 23 37.62 4.11 16.68
CA PRO A 23 36.33 4.79 16.82
C PRO A 23 35.79 5.26 15.46
N VAL A 24 36.65 5.79 14.57
CA VAL A 24 36.26 6.22 13.24
C VAL A 24 35.80 5.04 12.40
N PHE A 25 36.50 3.92 12.49
CA PHE A 25 36.11 2.69 11.77
C PHE A 25 34.81 2.09 12.31
N ILE A 26 34.62 2.08 13.64
CA ILE A 26 33.36 1.63 14.27
C ILE A 26 32.21 2.57 13.91
N THR A 27 32.41 3.90 13.91
CA THR A 27 31.39 4.86 13.54
C THR A 27 31.01 4.73 12.05
N THR A 28 32.00 4.54 11.18
CA THR A 28 31.74 4.33 9.74
C THR A 28 31.06 2.98 9.49
N LEU A 29 31.45 1.94 10.23
CA LEU A 29 30.81 0.61 10.15
C LEU A 29 29.37 0.66 10.70
N MET A 30 29.14 1.35 11.81
CA MET A 30 27.79 1.56 12.37
C MET A 30 26.92 2.43 11.47
N GLN A 31 27.46 3.49 10.87
CA GLN A 31 26.76 4.28 9.87
C GLN A 31 26.45 3.47 8.62
N ARG A 32 27.36 2.59 8.19
CA ARG A 32 27.14 1.70 7.07
C ARG A 32 26.09 0.62 7.42
N MET A 33 26.13 0.04 8.62
CA MET A 33 25.11 -0.90 9.10
C MET A 33 23.73 -0.22 9.30
N GLN A 34 23.70 1.04 9.79
CA GLN A 34 22.47 1.83 9.84
C GLN A 34 21.98 2.18 8.42
N LEU A 35 22.88 2.50 7.51
CA LEU A 35 22.54 2.75 6.11
C LEU A 35 22.07 1.46 5.40
N GLU A 36 22.73 0.33 5.65
CA GLU A 36 22.30 -0.98 5.14
C GLU A 36 20.98 -1.43 5.77
N ASN A 37 20.72 -1.16 7.06
CA ASN A 37 19.41 -1.40 7.69
C ASN A 37 18.34 -0.42 7.19
N LEU A 38 18.70 0.82 6.84
CA LEU A 38 17.81 1.77 6.20
C LEU A 38 17.52 1.43 4.71
N ILE A 39 18.51 0.84 4.02
CA ILE A 39 18.43 0.47 2.61
C ILE A 39 17.86 -0.95 2.43
N TYR A 40 18.16 -1.86 3.35
CA TYR A 40 17.76 -3.27 3.28
C TYR A 40 16.86 -3.70 4.44
N GLY A 41 16.08 -2.82 5.02
CA GLY A 41 15.21 -3.04 6.18
C GLY A 41 14.80 -4.49 6.41
N LYS A 42 15.70 -5.28 7.03
CA LYS A 42 15.42 -6.70 7.35
C LYS A 42 14.53 -6.87 8.57
N ASP A 43 14.22 -5.79 9.28
CA ASP A 43 13.32 -5.78 10.44
C ASP A 43 12.33 -4.61 10.37
N GLY A 44 12.10 -4.05 9.15
CA GLY A 44 11.09 -3.04 8.89
C GLY A 44 9.73 -3.68 8.86
N VAL A 45 8.92 -3.28 9.79
CA VAL A 45 7.45 -3.27 9.74
C VAL A 45 6.87 -4.39 8.86
N GLN A 46 6.85 -5.61 9.36
CA GLN A 46 5.81 -6.56 9.02
C GLN A 46 4.48 -6.07 9.64
N GLY A 47 4.12 -4.83 9.30
CA GLY A 47 2.74 -4.40 9.32
C GLY A 47 2.06 -5.19 8.22
N VAL A 48 0.91 -5.69 8.53
CA VAL A 48 -0.05 -6.32 7.65
C VAL A 48 -0.38 -5.32 6.54
N PHE A 49 0.46 -5.24 5.52
CA PHE A 49 0.18 -4.48 4.32
C PHE A 49 -0.11 -5.49 3.23
N THR A 50 -1.28 -5.33 2.67
CA THR A 50 -1.75 -6.07 1.51
C THR A 50 -0.58 -6.36 0.59
N THR A 51 -0.32 -7.63 0.45
CA THR A 51 0.75 -8.10 -0.39
C THR A 51 0.59 -7.56 -1.80
N ALA A 52 1.68 -7.29 -2.46
CA ALA A 52 1.70 -6.88 -3.87
C ALA A 52 0.80 -7.73 -4.80
N ASP A 53 0.32 -8.88 -4.34
CA ASP A 53 -0.58 -9.76 -5.07
C ASP A 53 -2.04 -9.30 -5.09
N SER A 54 -2.56 -8.64 -4.03
CA SER A 54 -3.91 -8.05 -4.06
C SER A 54 -3.95 -6.78 -4.92
N GLU A 55 -2.86 -6.01 -4.96
CA GLU A 55 -2.76 -4.81 -5.79
C GLU A 55 -2.44 -5.10 -7.26
N LYS A 56 -1.81 -6.24 -7.58
CA LYS A 56 -1.50 -6.66 -8.97
C LYS A 56 -2.74 -6.84 -9.85
N ASN A 57 -3.91 -6.98 -9.26
CA ASN A 57 -5.15 -7.23 -10.00
C ASN A 57 -6.13 -6.05 -9.99
N MET A 58 -5.75 -4.88 -9.45
CA MET A 58 -6.66 -3.73 -9.30
C MET A 58 -7.36 -3.32 -10.60
N GLU A 59 -6.65 -3.30 -11.74
CA GLU A 59 -7.28 -3.03 -13.05
C GLU A 59 -8.33 -4.06 -13.41
N GLY A 60 -8.05 -5.35 -13.15
CA GLY A 60 -9.00 -6.45 -13.33
C GLY A 60 -10.20 -6.29 -12.39
N GLU A 61 -9.98 -5.92 -11.14
CA GLU A 61 -11.03 -5.72 -10.14
C GLU A 61 -11.92 -4.52 -10.49
N ILE A 62 -11.33 -3.39 -10.89
CA ILE A 62 -12.06 -2.21 -11.36
C ILE A 62 -12.91 -2.57 -12.59
N ARG A 63 -12.32 -3.24 -13.58
CA ARG A 63 -13.03 -3.65 -14.79
C ARG A 63 -14.19 -4.60 -14.47
N GLN A 64 -13.95 -5.59 -13.62
CA GLN A 64 -14.96 -6.53 -13.15
C GLN A 64 -16.09 -5.83 -12.39
N HIS A 65 -15.76 -4.91 -11.47
CA HIS A 65 -16.76 -4.12 -10.76
C HIS A 65 -17.63 -3.30 -11.71
N LEU A 66 -17.03 -2.66 -12.72
CA LEU A 66 -17.78 -1.90 -13.74
C LEU A 66 -18.70 -2.78 -14.60
N GLU A 67 -18.26 -3.98 -14.99
CA GLU A 67 -19.07 -4.94 -15.76
C GLU A 67 -20.25 -5.43 -14.92
N ASN A 68 -20.01 -5.76 -13.64
CA ASN A 68 -21.03 -6.24 -12.72
C ASN A 68 -22.10 -5.16 -12.45
N ARG A 69 -21.68 -3.90 -12.21
CA ARG A 69 -22.60 -2.78 -12.00
C ARG A 69 -23.53 -2.57 -13.20
N LYS A 70 -23.01 -2.69 -14.42
CA LYS A 70 -23.84 -2.64 -15.65
C LYS A 70 -24.85 -3.78 -15.73
N SER A 71 -24.50 -4.98 -15.24
CA SER A 71 -25.37 -6.16 -15.22
C SER A 71 -26.49 -6.02 -14.18
N LEU A 72 -26.17 -5.54 -12.99
CA LEU A 72 -27.12 -5.36 -11.86
C LEU A 72 -28.19 -4.31 -12.11
N LEU A 73 -27.86 -3.24 -12.83
CA LEU A 73 -28.83 -2.24 -13.25
C LEU A 73 -29.88 -2.81 -14.22
N ALA A 74 -29.63 -4.02 -14.76
CA ALA A 74 -30.54 -4.71 -15.68
C ALA A 74 -31.44 -5.77 -15.02
N GLU A 75 -31.15 -6.22 -13.78
CA GLU A 75 -31.87 -7.30 -13.08
C GLU A 75 -32.22 -6.93 -11.65
N GLN A 76 -33.45 -6.47 -11.37
CA GLN A 76 -33.99 -6.38 -10.01
C GLN A 76 -34.88 -7.58 -9.74
N THR A 77 -34.51 -8.45 -8.78
CA THR A 77 -35.38 -9.52 -8.26
C THR A 77 -35.35 -9.57 -6.74
N GLU A 78 -36.57 -9.71 -6.16
CA GLU A 78 -36.84 -9.73 -4.72
C GLU A 78 -36.41 -11.04 -4.06
N THR A 79 -35.84 -10.98 -2.85
CA THR A 79 -35.57 -12.17 -1.99
C THR A 79 -36.20 -12.06 -0.61
N THR A 80 -36.56 -13.22 -0.04
CA THR A 80 -37.40 -13.41 1.17
C THR A 80 -36.60 -13.61 2.46
N ASP A 81 -37.25 -13.36 3.62
CA ASP A 81 -36.78 -12.88 4.93
C ASP A 81 -36.53 -13.96 6.03
N ASP A 82 -36.11 -15.20 5.79
CA ASP A 82 -36.07 -16.21 6.86
C ASP A 82 -34.72 -16.93 7.10
N GLY A 83 -33.63 -16.33 6.77
CA GLY A 83 -32.26 -16.86 7.06
C GLY A 83 -31.26 -15.80 7.54
N ARG A 84 -31.68 -14.57 7.63
CA ARG A 84 -30.79 -13.39 7.72
C ARG A 84 -29.85 -13.36 8.94
N LYS A 85 -30.31 -13.74 10.12
CA LYS A 85 -29.53 -13.47 11.35
C LYS A 85 -28.30 -14.36 11.51
N GLU A 86 -28.37 -15.65 11.15
CA GLU A 86 -27.20 -16.56 11.17
C GLU A 86 -26.22 -16.23 10.06
N GLU A 87 -26.73 -15.74 8.93
CA GLU A 87 -25.93 -15.29 7.79
C GLU A 87 -25.21 -13.99 8.08
N ASP A 88 -25.87 -13.03 8.74
CA ASP A 88 -25.29 -11.76 9.19
C ASP A 88 -24.15 -11.98 10.22
N ASP A 89 -24.33 -12.87 11.19
CA ASP A 89 -23.29 -13.21 12.17
C ASP A 89 -22.06 -13.85 11.49
N ALA A 90 -22.27 -14.68 10.48
CA ALA A 90 -21.20 -15.29 9.70
C ALA A 90 -20.44 -14.26 8.86
N VAL A 91 -21.13 -13.26 8.30
CA VAL A 91 -20.53 -12.15 7.56
C VAL A 91 -19.67 -11.31 8.50
N GLU A 92 -20.15 -10.91 9.68
CA GLU A 92 -19.38 -10.08 10.62
C GLU A 92 -18.09 -10.77 11.11
N ILE A 93 -18.08 -12.11 11.23
CA ILE A 93 -16.85 -12.86 11.46
C ILE A 93 -15.87 -12.74 10.29
N LYS A 94 -16.36 -12.83 9.04
CA LYS A 94 -15.52 -12.59 7.85
C LYS A 94 -14.96 -11.17 7.87
N ILE A 95 -15.77 -10.15 8.19
CA ILE A 95 -15.33 -8.76 8.27
C ILE A 95 -14.20 -8.59 9.28
N LEU A 96 -14.31 -9.19 10.47
CA LEU A 96 -13.22 -9.14 11.47
C LEU A 96 -11.91 -9.71 10.91
N GLN A 97 -11.98 -10.83 10.19
CA GLN A 97 -10.81 -11.47 9.59
C GLN A 97 -10.21 -10.63 8.44
N ILE A 98 -11.06 -10.00 7.62
CA ILE A 98 -10.63 -9.09 6.55
C ILE A 98 -9.95 -7.85 7.16
N VAL A 99 -10.60 -7.19 8.11
CA VAL A 99 -10.06 -5.99 8.77
C VAL A 99 -8.73 -6.30 9.48
N ALA A 100 -8.61 -7.48 10.12
CA ALA A 100 -7.35 -7.92 10.72
C ALA A 100 -6.22 -8.07 9.69
N GLN A 101 -6.55 -8.41 8.43
CA GLN A 101 -5.61 -8.50 7.31
C GLN A 101 -5.21 -7.12 6.76
N GLU A 102 -6.15 -6.18 6.73
CA GLU A 102 -6.04 -4.94 5.97
C GLU A 102 -5.51 -3.74 6.77
N ILE A 103 -5.67 -3.73 8.10
CA ILE A 103 -5.26 -2.59 8.93
C ILE A 103 -4.63 -3.01 10.25
N GLY A 104 -3.67 -2.21 10.74
CA GLY A 104 -3.03 -2.42 12.04
C GLY A 104 -4.02 -2.21 13.21
N VAL A 105 -3.99 -3.11 14.18
CA VAL A 105 -4.84 -3.04 15.39
C VAL A 105 -4.46 -1.91 16.34
N ASP A 106 -3.31 -1.30 16.17
CA ASP A 106 -2.82 -0.13 16.93
C ASP A 106 -3.53 1.17 16.54
N LYS A 107 -4.14 1.22 15.35
CA LYS A 107 -4.85 2.41 14.83
C LYS A 107 -6.00 2.86 15.73
N PRO A 108 -6.38 4.15 15.71
CA PRO A 108 -7.55 4.66 16.43
C PRO A 108 -8.84 3.88 16.09
N PRO A 109 -9.78 3.73 17.04
CA PRO A 109 -11.04 3.05 16.78
C PRO A 109 -11.82 3.60 15.58
N GLU A 110 -11.84 4.90 15.37
CA GLU A 110 -12.57 5.51 14.24
C GLU A 110 -11.96 5.15 12.89
N THR A 111 -10.63 5.06 12.81
CA THR A 111 -9.92 4.55 11.61
C THR A 111 -10.29 3.08 11.33
N ILE A 112 -10.31 2.25 12.38
CA ILE A 112 -10.68 0.82 12.26
C ILE A 112 -12.15 0.69 11.85
N LYS A 113 -13.07 1.48 12.41
CA LYS A 113 -14.49 1.48 12.01
C LYS A 113 -14.66 1.87 10.54
N ALA A 114 -13.95 2.89 10.06
CA ALA A 114 -13.96 3.24 8.64
C ALA A 114 -13.52 2.05 7.77
N GLN A 115 -12.45 1.34 8.16
CA GLN A 115 -12.00 0.14 7.46
C GLN A 115 -13.02 -1.01 7.56
N CYS A 116 -13.78 -1.16 8.65
CA CYS A 116 -14.85 -2.15 8.76
C CYS A 116 -15.96 -1.91 7.72
N VAL A 117 -16.37 -0.65 7.53
CA VAL A 117 -17.38 -0.28 6.53
C VAL A 117 -16.85 -0.54 5.11
N ILE A 118 -15.59 -0.17 4.83
CA ILE A 118 -14.91 -0.45 3.55
C ILE A 118 -14.86 -1.96 3.28
N ALA A 119 -14.35 -2.75 4.22
CA ALA A 119 -14.22 -4.20 4.09
C ALA A 119 -15.58 -4.88 3.84
N ARG A 120 -16.61 -4.43 4.56
CA ARG A 120 -17.98 -4.94 4.37
C ARG A 120 -18.54 -4.56 3.01
N THR A 121 -18.34 -3.33 2.56
CA THR A 121 -18.76 -2.88 1.22
C THR A 121 -18.12 -3.74 0.15
N ASN A 122 -16.80 -3.92 0.18
CA ASN A 122 -16.07 -4.71 -0.81
C ASN A 122 -16.44 -6.21 -0.75
N LEU A 123 -16.75 -6.75 0.44
CA LEU A 123 -17.20 -8.13 0.56
C LEU A 123 -18.58 -8.33 -0.07
N TYR A 124 -19.54 -7.44 0.21
CA TYR A 124 -20.88 -7.52 -0.39
C TYR A 124 -20.85 -7.28 -1.90
N ASP A 125 -20.05 -6.33 -2.37
CA ASP A 125 -19.82 -6.11 -3.81
C ASP A 125 -19.28 -7.38 -4.48
N ALA A 126 -18.26 -8.02 -3.89
CA ALA A 126 -17.70 -9.26 -4.42
C ALA A 126 -18.69 -10.44 -4.39
N MET A 127 -19.49 -10.57 -3.32
CA MET A 127 -20.52 -11.61 -3.22
C MET A 127 -21.60 -11.41 -4.28
N GLN A 128 -22.09 -10.18 -4.46
CA GLN A 128 -23.10 -9.83 -5.46
C GLN A 128 -22.58 -10.07 -6.90
N ALA A 129 -21.31 -9.75 -7.12
CA ALA A 129 -20.62 -9.90 -8.39
C ALA A 129 -20.18 -11.34 -8.71
N GLY A 130 -20.18 -12.23 -7.72
CA GLY A 130 -19.61 -13.58 -7.86
C GLY A 130 -18.09 -13.58 -8.10
N THR A 131 -17.39 -12.56 -7.61
CA THR A 131 -15.94 -12.40 -7.76
C THR A 131 -15.19 -12.93 -6.53
N LYS A 132 -13.83 -12.81 -6.53
CA LYS A 132 -13.01 -13.22 -5.40
C LYS A 132 -13.29 -12.32 -4.20
N GLU A 133 -13.67 -12.92 -3.07
CA GLU A 133 -13.80 -12.20 -1.78
C GLU A 133 -12.42 -11.63 -1.34
N PRO A 134 -12.42 -10.51 -0.57
CA PRO A 134 -11.22 -9.98 0.06
C PRO A 134 -10.46 -11.02 0.90
N GLU A 135 -9.15 -10.87 1.00
CA GLU A 135 -8.31 -11.79 1.77
C GLU A 135 -8.61 -11.69 3.28
N LYS A 136 -8.51 -12.83 3.95
CA LYS A 136 -8.86 -12.97 5.37
C LYS A 136 -7.66 -13.49 6.16
N MET A 137 -7.33 -12.83 7.28
CA MET A 137 -6.36 -13.35 8.22
C MET A 137 -7.00 -14.48 9.04
N THR A 138 -6.40 -15.67 9.00
CA THR A 138 -6.91 -16.80 9.79
C THR A 138 -6.72 -16.55 11.30
N PRO A 139 -7.55 -17.19 12.17
CA PRO A 139 -7.38 -17.06 13.62
C PRO A 139 -5.99 -17.50 14.10
N GLU A 140 -5.39 -18.51 13.47
CA GLU A 140 -4.05 -18.99 13.80
C GLU A 140 -3.01 -17.91 13.46
N ARG A 141 -3.14 -17.23 12.32
CA ARG A 141 -2.25 -16.13 11.93
C ARG A 141 -2.43 -14.92 12.84
N GLN A 142 -3.65 -14.60 13.25
CA GLN A 142 -3.93 -13.56 14.24
C GLN A 142 -3.24 -13.88 15.58
N GLN A 143 -3.33 -15.12 16.03
CA GLN A 143 -2.71 -15.57 17.28
C GLN A 143 -1.19 -15.52 17.23
N GLU A 144 -0.60 -15.95 16.10
CA GLU A 144 0.84 -15.86 15.85
C GLU A 144 1.33 -14.39 15.85
N LEU A 145 0.62 -13.52 15.14
CA LEU A 145 1.01 -12.11 14.96
C LEU A 145 0.84 -11.30 16.26
N TRP A 146 -0.26 -11.52 17.00
CA TRP A 146 -0.59 -10.72 18.17
C TRP A 146 -0.08 -11.32 19.50
N GLY A 147 0.29 -12.60 19.52
CA GLY A 147 0.88 -13.25 20.66
C GLY A 147 0.10 -13.04 21.96
N GLU A 148 0.76 -12.53 22.98
CA GLU A 148 0.16 -12.25 24.31
C GLU A 148 -0.93 -11.16 24.24
N ASN A 149 -0.97 -10.33 23.20
CA ASN A 149 -1.97 -9.29 23.01
C ASN A 149 -3.20 -9.77 22.22
N TYR A 150 -3.29 -11.07 21.90
CA TYR A 150 -4.37 -11.61 21.06
C TYR A 150 -5.75 -11.21 21.56
N ASP A 151 -6.10 -11.51 22.79
CA ASP A 151 -7.43 -11.23 23.34
C ASP A 151 -7.77 -9.73 23.31
N LYS A 152 -6.82 -8.88 23.69
CA LYS A 152 -6.98 -7.42 23.66
C LYS A 152 -7.24 -6.91 22.24
N ASN A 153 -6.44 -7.35 21.28
CA ASN A 153 -6.52 -6.91 19.89
C ASN A 153 -7.80 -7.45 19.23
N TYR A 154 -8.13 -8.71 19.47
CA TYR A 154 -9.37 -9.30 19.01
C TYR A 154 -10.62 -8.56 19.53
N GLN A 155 -10.68 -8.24 20.84
CA GLN A 155 -11.80 -7.49 21.42
C GLN A 155 -11.89 -6.06 20.86
N LYS A 156 -10.76 -5.40 20.58
CA LYS A 156 -10.74 -4.09 19.95
C LYS A 156 -11.35 -4.13 18.54
N LEU A 157 -10.90 -5.06 17.69
CA LEU A 157 -11.48 -5.23 16.35
C LEU A 157 -12.96 -5.60 16.42
N LYS A 158 -13.31 -6.57 17.24
CA LYS A 158 -14.69 -7.01 17.42
C LYS A 158 -15.62 -5.85 17.80
N SER A 159 -15.20 -5.00 18.75
CA SER A 159 -16.00 -3.83 19.12
C SER A 159 -16.18 -2.83 17.98
N CYS A 160 -15.19 -2.66 17.10
CA CYS A 160 -15.32 -1.79 15.92
C CYS A 160 -16.25 -2.41 14.87
N VAL A 161 -16.15 -3.71 14.63
CA VAL A 161 -17.03 -4.46 13.72
C VAL A 161 -18.49 -4.39 14.19
N GLU A 162 -18.74 -4.66 15.48
CA GLU A 162 -20.09 -4.58 16.08
C GLU A 162 -20.66 -3.17 16.03
N ALA A 163 -19.82 -2.13 16.25
CA ALA A 163 -20.27 -0.74 16.23
C ALA A 163 -20.65 -0.24 14.81
N THR A 164 -20.25 -0.95 13.77
CA THR A 164 -20.55 -0.64 12.36
C THR A 164 -21.34 -1.76 11.68
N ALA A 165 -21.99 -2.63 12.46
CA ALA A 165 -22.65 -3.83 11.93
C ALA A 165 -23.66 -3.48 10.81
N GLY A 166 -23.58 -4.20 9.70
CA GLY A 166 -24.43 -4.00 8.52
C GLY A 166 -24.17 -2.73 7.72
N GLU A 167 -23.31 -1.81 8.15
CA GLU A 167 -23.05 -0.55 7.43
C GLU A 167 -22.13 -0.78 6.22
N VAL A 168 -22.53 -0.20 5.08
CA VAL A 168 -21.85 -0.26 3.79
C VAL A 168 -21.87 1.09 3.09
N LEU A 169 -20.99 1.31 2.13
CA LEU A 169 -20.96 2.50 1.28
C LEU A 169 -21.71 2.23 -0.02
N LEU A 170 -22.63 3.13 -0.35
CA LEU A 170 -23.47 3.09 -1.54
C LEU A 170 -23.31 4.37 -2.36
N TYR A 171 -23.34 4.23 -3.68
CA TYR A 171 -23.52 5.33 -4.63
C TYR A 171 -24.59 4.95 -5.64
N ASP A 172 -25.59 5.83 -5.82
CA ASP A 172 -26.78 5.56 -6.64
C ASP A 172 -27.47 4.22 -6.31
N GLY A 173 -27.53 3.88 -5.02
CA GLY A 173 -28.18 2.66 -4.53
C GLY A 173 -27.42 1.36 -4.76
N THR A 174 -26.17 1.40 -5.25
CA THR A 174 -25.31 0.23 -5.45
C THR A 174 -24.08 0.26 -4.58
N TYR A 175 -23.48 -0.88 -4.23
CA TYR A 175 -22.20 -0.93 -3.54
C TYR A 175 -21.12 -0.22 -4.36
N ILE A 176 -20.26 0.55 -3.69
CA ILE A 176 -19.11 1.17 -4.35
C ILE A 176 -17.92 0.21 -4.35
N TYR A 177 -16.99 0.40 -5.28
CA TYR A 177 -15.62 -0.08 -5.13
C TYR A 177 -14.90 0.81 -4.10
N ALA A 178 -14.88 0.37 -2.85
CA ALA A 178 -14.29 1.15 -1.74
C ALA A 178 -12.77 0.95 -1.69
N ALA A 179 -12.06 1.60 -2.63
CA ALA A 179 -10.60 1.54 -2.74
C ALA A 179 -9.92 2.20 -1.53
N TYR A 180 -8.83 1.62 -1.05
CA TYR A 180 -8.01 2.18 0.03
C TYR A 180 -6.54 1.82 -0.16
N HIS A 181 -5.65 2.56 0.48
CA HIS A 181 -4.21 2.35 0.42
C HIS A 181 -3.55 2.84 1.71
N ALA A 182 -2.29 2.45 1.94
CA ALA A 182 -1.60 2.78 3.19
C ALA A 182 -1.24 4.27 3.30
N ILE A 183 -0.52 4.81 2.30
CA ILE A 183 0.04 6.16 2.29
C ILE A 183 -0.04 6.72 0.87
N SER A 184 -0.67 7.86 0.67
CA SER A 184 -0.71 8.54 -0.63
C SER A 184 0.59 9.32 -0.92
N SER A 185 0.68 9.90 -2.12
CA SER A 185 1.76 10.85 -2.49
C SER A 185 1.65 12.23 -1.82
N GLY A 186 0.67 12.44 -0.94
CA GLY A 186 0.26 13.71 -0.34
C GLY A 186 -1.15 14.12 -0.78
N ARG A 187 -1.74 13.38 -1.73
CA ARG A 187 -3.13 13.46 -2.18
C ARG A 187 -3.55 12.15 -2.84
N THR A 188 -4.84 11.85 -2.77
CA THR A 188 -5.40 10.69 -3.48
C THR A 188 -5.56 10.99 -4.97
N ARG A 189 -5.70 9.95 -5.78
CA ARG A 189 -5.87 10.06 -7.24
C ARG A 189 -7.33 10.23 -7.62
N ASN A 190 -7.55 10.80 -8.78
CA ASN A 190 -8.85 10.92 -9.41
C ASN A 190 -9.04 9.76 -10.40
N MET A 191 -10.05 8.91 -10.18
CA MET A 191 -10.27 7.71 -11.01
C MET A 191 -10.50 8.05 -12.48
N SER A 192 -11.21 9.13 -12.78
CA SER A 192 -11.51 9.56 -14.14
C SER A 192 -10.29 9.99 -14.97
N GLU A 193 -9.14 10.25 -14.33
CA GLU A 193 -7.89 10.58 -15.06
C GLU A 193 -7.21 9.35 -15.66
N LEU A 194 -7.50 8.15 -15.14
CA LEU A 194 -6.94 6.90 -15.66
C LEU A 194 -7.94 6.10 -16.46
N TYR A 195 -9.19 6.15 -16.05
CA TYR A 195 -10.29 5.35 -16.58
C TYR A 195 -11.46 6.27 -16.89
N GLU A 196 -11.43 6.88 -18.10
CA GLU A 196 -12.45 7.87 -18.54
C GLU A 196 -13.88 7.28 -18.50
N ASP A 197 -14.01 5.99 -18.74
CA ASP A 197 -15.29 5.27 -18.74
C ASP A 197 -15.66 4.68 -17.36
N ALA A 198 -14.82 4.88 -16.32
CA ALA A 198 -15.11 4.38 -14.99
C ALA A 198 -16.20 5.23 -14.32
N ASP A 199 -17.38 4.63 -14.16
CA ASP A 199 -18.49 5.23 -13.42
C ASP A 199 -18.27 5.18 -11.90
N MET A 200 -17.20 5.83 -11.45
CA MET A 200 -16.77 5.93 -10.04
C MET A 200 -16.54 7.39 -9.64
N PRO A 201 -17.55 8.26 -9.74
CA PRO A 201 -17.39 9.68 -9.48
C PRO A 201 -17.10 10.01 -8.02
N TYR A 202 -17.25 9.05 -7.13
CA TYR A 202 -16.91 9.14 -5.70
C TYR A 202 -15.40 8.98 -5.41
N LEU A 203 -14.60 8.45 -6.36
CA LEU A 203 -13.14 8.34 -6.24
C LEU A 203 -12.47 9.57 -6.86
N VAL A 204 -12.52 10.66 -6.14
CA VAL A 204 -11.91 11.94 -6.51
C VAL A 204 -10.73 12.27 -5.61
N MET A 205 -9.92 13.20 -6.06
CA MET A 205 -8.74 13.65 -5.32
C MET A 205 -9.14 14.28 -3.98
N SER A 206 -8.48 13.82 -2.91
CA SER A 206 -8.55 14.38 -1.56
C SER A 206 -7.14 14.72 -1.07
N GLU A 207 -6.96 15.81 -0.33
CA GLU A 207 -5.67 16.22 0.21
C GLU A 207 -5.26 15.32 1.39
N CYS A 208 -4.03 14.86 1.39
CA CYS A 208 -3.48 13.92 2.38
C CYS A 208 -2.14 14.43 2.91
N HIS A 209 -2.11 15.65 3.44
CA HIS A 209 -0.85 16.29 3.89
C HIS A 209 -0.13 15.49 4.96
N ALA A 210 -0.87 14.81 5.86
CA ALA A 210 -0.31 13.95 6.89
C ALA A 210 0.56 12.81 6.32
N ASP A 211 0.24 12.33 5.12
CA ASP A 211 0.98 11.26 4.46
C ASP A 211 2.43 11.66 4.15
N THR A 212 2.68 12.94 3.86
CA THR A 212 4.02 13.43 3.48
C THR A 212 5.07 13.34 4.60
N THR A 213 4.63 13.14 5.83
CA THR A 213 5.48 12.97 7.02
C THR A 213 5.40 11.57 7.62
N ALA A 214 4.60 10.68 7.01
CA ALA A 214 4.42 9.32 7.48
C ALA A 214 5.71 8.50 7.34
N GLU A 215 5.92 7.58 8.26
CA GLU A 215 6.97 6.56 8.10
C GLU A 215 6.67 5.70 6.85
N GLY A 216 7.67 5.50 6.00
CA GLY A 216 7.49 4.79 4.73
C GLY A 216 6.99 5.65 3.56
N TYR A 217 6.72 6.96 3.76
CA TYR A 217 6.33 7.86 2.67
C TYR A 217 7.35 7.92 1.54
N LEU A 218 8.65 7.91 1.86
CA LEU A 218 9.72 8.01 0.88
C LEU A 218 10.54 6.73 0.86
N SER A 219 10.60 6.09 -0.30
CA SER A 219 11.44 4.92 -0.56
C SER A 219 12.46 5.21 -1.65
N VAL A 220 13.72 4.84 -1.43
CA VAL A 220 14.81 5.08 -2.37
C VAL A 220 15.48 3.76 -2.71
N PHE A 221 15.55 3.45 -4.00
CA PHE A 221 16.15 2.23 -4.53
C PHE A 221 17.38 2.61 -5.38
N TYR A 222 18.43 1.81 -5.26
CA TYR A 222 19.62 1.90 -6.09
C TYR A 222 19.86 0.55 -6.75
N TYR A 223 19.82 0.51 -8.07
CA TYR A 223 20.12 -0.66 -8.87
C TYR A 223 21.40 -0.43 -9.63
N GLU A 224 22.30 -1.40 -9.70
CA GLU A 224 23.34 -1.37 -10.74
C GLU A 224 22.67 -1.35 -12.12
N LYS A 225 23.22 -0.59 -13.09
CA LYS A 225 22.61 -0.46 -14.43
C LYS A 225 22.30 -1.80 -15.07
N LYS A 226 23.18 -2.79 -14.89
CA LYS A 226 22.97 -4.15 -15.41
C LYS A 226 21.76 -4.85 -14.76
N GLU A 227 21.67 -4.82 -13.45
CA GLU A 227 20.56 -5.39 -12.68
C GLU A 227 19.22 -4.72 -13.05
N PHE A 228 19.21 -3.39 -13.13
CA PHE A 228 18.03 -2.63 -13.56
C PHE A 228 17.53 -3.05 -14.94
N LEU A 229 18.44 -3.17 -15.91
CA LEU A 229 18.12 -3.60 -17.27
C LEU A 229 17.63 -5.05 -17.30
N GLU A 230 18.19 -5.94 -16.49
CA GLU A 230 17.75 -7.34 -16.40
C GLU A 230 16.32 -7.44 -15.87
N LYS A 231 15.98 -6.71 -14.80
CA LYS A 231 14.61 -6.62 -14.25
C LYS A 231 13.63 -6.07 -15.30
N CYS A 232 13.97 -4.97 -15.93
CA CYS A 232 13.11 -4.37 -16.96
C CYS A 232 12.93 -5.29 -18.19
N ARG A 233 13.96 -5.95 -18.68
CA ARG A 233 13.84 -6.91 -19.79
C ARG A 233 13.00 -8.14 -19.42
N ALA A 234 13.08 -8.60 -18.17
CA ALA A 234 12.24 -9.70 -17.71
C ALA A 234 10.75 -9.32 -17.70
N ALA A 235 10.43 -8.06 -17.36
CA ALA A 235 9.07 -7.56 -17.34
C ALA A 235 8.54 -7.15 -18.74
N TYR A 236 9.45 -6.71 -19.62
CA TYR A 236 9.14 -6.22 -20.98
C TYR A 236 9.97 -6.97 -22.02
N PRO A 237 9.70 -8.26 -22.25
CA PRO A 237 10.53 -9.13 -23.08
C PRO A 237 10.56 -8.72 -24.58
N ASP A 238 9.51 -8.03 -25.02
CA ASP A 238 9.39 -7.55 -26.42
C ASP A 238 10.07 -6.19 -26.65
N ALA A 239 10.51 -5.52 -25.57
CA ALA A 239 11.20 -4.23 -25.68
C ALA A 239 12.70 -4.44 -25.92
N GLU A 240 13.24 -3.83 -26.98
CA GLU A 240 14.68 -3.85 -27.29
C GLU A 240 15.48 -2.89 -26.38
N LEU A 241 15.39 -3.11 -25.07
CA LEU A 241 16.00 -2.29 -24.04
C LEU A 241 17.50 -2.59 -23.90
N THR A 242 18.38 -1.63 -24.20
CA THR A 242 19.84 -1.76 -24.16
C THR A 242 20.48 -0.88 -23.09
N GLU A 243 19.89 0.27 -22.78
CA GLU A 243 20.40 1.23 -21.81
C GLU A 243 19.27 1.88 -20.99
N PRO A 244 19.54 2.32 -19.74
CA PRO A 244 18.50 2.92 -18.86
C PRO A 244 17.85 4.17 -19.45
N GLY A 245 18.59 4.96 -20.24
CA GLY A 245 18.10 6.19 -20.89
C GLY A 245 16.94 5.97 -21.88
N GLN A 246 16.66 4.72 -22.28
CA GLN A 246 15.50 4.36 -23.09
C GLN A 246 14.20 4.24 -22.28
N ILE A 247 14.27 4.45 -20.96
CA ILE A 247 13.10 4.44 -20.06
C ILE A 247 12.76 5.88 -19.68
N GLU A 248 11.57 6.35 -20.08
CA GLU A 248 11.17 7.75 -19.93
C GLU A 248 9.73 7.86 -19.43
N ILE A 249 9.51 8.58 -18.34
CA ILE A 249 8.16 8.90 -17.86
C ILE A 249 7.51 9.88 -18.83
N LYS A 250 6.35 9.51 -19.40
CA LYS A 250 5.64 10.31 -20.40
C LYS A 250 4.55 11.18 -19.79
N SER A 251 3.80 10.67 -18.83
CA SER A 251 2.72 11.43 -18.19
C SER A 251 2.51 11.04 -16.75
N ARG A 252 1.91 11.98 -16.00
CA ARG A 252 1.47 11.82 -14.61
C ARG A 252 0.06 12.36 -14.49
N ASP A 253 -0.69 11.82 -13.53
CA ASP A 253 -1.95 12.42 -13.09
C ASP A 253 -1.72 13.63 -12.17
N ALA A 254 -2.81 14.27 -11.75
CA ALA A 254 -2.77 15.45 -10.87
C ALA A 254 -2.19 15.13 -9.47
N ALA A 255 -2.19 13.86 -9.06
CA ALA A 255 -1.59 13.39 -7.81
C ALA A 255 -0.12 12.95 -7.98
N GLU A 256 0.51 13.25 -9.12
CA GLU A 256 1.92 12.97 -9.45
C GLU A 256 2.25 11.49 -9.68
N TYR A 257 1.26 10.59 -9.72
CA TYR A 257 1.51 9.19 -10.10
C TYR A 257 1.77 9.07 -11.59
N VAL A 258 2.75 8.26 -11.96
CA VAL A 258 3.06 7.96 -13.36
C VAL A 258 1.87 7.23 -13.99
N THR A 259 1.30 7.80 -15.03
CA THR A 259 0.21 7.19 -15.80
C THR A 259 0.74 6.46 -17.01
N LYS A 260 1.75 7.01 -17.70
CA LYS A 260 2.40 6.38 -18.84
C LYS A 260 3.91 6.48 -18.76
N ILE A 261 4.58 5.39 -19.13
CA ILE A 261 6.04 5.28 -19.21
C ILE A 261 6.43 4.62 -20.53
N ASN A 262 7.44 5.17 -21.18
CA ASN A 262 8.03 4.58 -22.38
C ASN A 262 9.18 3.65 -21.98
N VAL A 263 9.25 2.47 -22.56
CA VAL A 263 10.35 1.52 -22.43
C VAL A 263 10.80 1.11 -23.82
N ALA A 264 11.96 1.60 -24.26
CA ALA A 264 12.57 1.29 -25.56
C ALA A 264 11.64 1.52 -26.78
N GLY A 265 10.81 2.58 -26.71
CA GLY A 265 9.90 2.96 -27.80
C GLY A 265 8.43 2.56 -27.57
N GLU A 266 8.16 1.56 -26.75
CA GLU A 266 6.82 1.11 -26.41
C GLU A 266 6.29 1.82 -25.15
N THR A 267 4.97 2.05 -25.08
CA THR A 267 4.33 2.76 -23.96
C THR A 267 3.54 1.78 -23.09
N TYR A 268 3.84 1.82 -21.78
CA TYR A 268 3.19 1.00 -20.76
C TYR A 268 2.55 1.87 -19.69
N ASP A 269 1.69 1.26 -18.87
CA ASP A 269 1.11 1.93 -17.71
C ASP A 269 2.11 2.04 -16.56
N GLY A 270 2.03 3.14 -15.78
CA GLY A 270 2.90 3.35 -14.62
C GLY A 270 2.73 2.29 -13.54
N GLU A 271 1.52 1.76 -13.36
CA GLU A 271 1.24 0.66 -12.42
C GLU A 271 1.93 -0.64 -12.87
N GLN A 272 1.93 -0.95 -14.17
CA GLN A 272 2.68 -2.11 -14.70
C GLN A 272 4.17 -1.99 -14.39
N PHE A 273 4.74 -0.78 -14.56
CA PHE A 273 6.15 -0.53 -14.24
C PHE A 273 6.43 -0.61 -12.73
N ARG A 274 5.53 -0.07 -11.90
CA ARG A 274 5.56 -0.21 -10.45
C ARG A 274 5.67 -1.68 -10.04
N HIS A 275 4.78 -2.54 -10.57
CA HIS A 275 4.76 -3.97 -10.24
C HIS A 275 6.00 -4.70 -10.76
N ALA A 276 6.47 -4.36 -11.96
CA ALA A 276 7.66 -4.97 -12.55
C ALA A 276 8.93 -4.77 -11.70
N LEU A 277 9.04 -3.63 -11.04
CA LEU A 277 10.18 -3.28 -10.18
C LEU A 277 9.87 -3.40 -8.68
N GLU A 278 8.69 -3.89 -8.30
CA GLU A 278 8.24 -4.04 -6.90
C GLU A 278 8.30 -2.72 -6.11
N LEU A 279 7.95 -1.59 -6.77
CA LEU A 279 7.94 -0.29 -6.13
C LEU A 279 6.69 -0.14 -5.25
N PRO A 280 6.78 0.58 -4.11
CA PRO A 280 5.66 0.76 -3.19
C PRO A 280 4.51 1.56 -3.79
N SER A 281 4.77 2.44 -4.76
CA SER A 281 3.74 3.22 -5.47
C SER A 281 4.16 3.56 -6.89
N ALA A 282 3.20 3.95 -7.74
CA ALA A 282 3.48 4.52 -9.06
C ALA A 282 3.85 6.02 -9.02
N CYS A 283 3.89 6.66 -7.85
CA CYS A 283 4.43 8.01 -7.70
C CYS A 283 5.96 7.96 -7.56
N PHE A 284 6.67 7.67 -8.64
CA PHE A 284 8.12 7.51 -8.64
C PHE A 284 8.84 8.42 -9.63
N SER A 285 10.14 8.62 -9.41
CA SER A 285 11.07 9.25 -10.35
C SER A 285 12.26 8.34 -10.59
N ILE A 286 12.83 8.40 -11.80
CA ILE A 286 13.98 7.62 -12.21
C ILE A 286 15.11 8.60 -12.51
N THR A 287 16.31 8.34 -12.01
CA THR A 287 17.51 9.13 -12.27
C THR A 287 18.66 8.20 -12.63
N GLU A 288 19.15 8.29 -13.85
CA GLU A 288 20.38 7.60 -14.24
C GLU A 288 21.60 8.33 -13.66
N MET A 289 22.50 7.57 -13.06
CA MET A 289 23.77 7.99 -12.49
C MET A 289 24.91 7.28 -13.23
N ASP A 290 26.17 7.60 -12.93
CA ASP A 290 27.32 7.02 -13.63
C ASP A 290 27.30 5.48 -13.66
N SER A 291 27.09 4.83 -12.52
CA SER A 291 27.11 3.37 -12.38
C SER A 291 25.78 2.75 -11.99
N HIS A 292 24.80 3.54 -11.52
CA HIS A 292 23.54 3.08 -10.96
C HIS A 292 22.35 3.80 -11.58
N VAL A 293 21.17 3.23 -11.40
CA VAL A 293 19.87 3.89 -11.56
C VAL A 293 19.27 4.08 -10.18
N ARG A 294 18.94 5.32 -9.82
CA ARG A 294 18.21 5.65 -8.60
C ARG A 294 16.74 5.83 -8.91
N ILE A 295 15.89 5.13 -8.15
CA ILE A 295 14.44 5.33 -8.15
C ILE A 295 14.03 5.87 -6.80
N VAL A 296 13.21 6.91 -6.80
CA VAL A 296 12.58 7.47 -5.60
C VAL A 296 11.07 7.34 -5.76
N ALA A 297 10.44 6.60 -4.86
CA ALA A 297 8.99 6.43 -4.81
C ALA A 297 8.41 7.13 -3.58
N LYS A 298 7.23 7.76 -3.73
CA LYS A 298 6.48 8.45 -2.69
C LYS A 298 5.16 7.74 -2.45
N GLY A 299 4.84 7.53 -1.16
CA GLY A 299 3.63 6.83 -0.77
C GLY A 299 3.73 5.30 -0.86
N MET A 300 2.67 4.62 -0.45
CA MET A 300 2.55 3.17 -0.43
C MET A 300 1.12 2.78 -0.82
N GLY A 301 0.98 2.12 -1.97
CA GLY A 301 -0.29 1.72 -2.56
C GLY A 301 -0.61 2.46 -3.86
N HIS A 302 -1.78 2.16 -4.41
CA HIS A 302 -2.24 2.66 -5.71
C HIS A 302 -2.74 4.12 -5.69
N GLY A 303 -3.03 4.70 -4.50
CA GLY A 303 -3.39 6.10 -4.32
C GLY A 303 -4.87 6.45 -4.49
N PHE A 304 -5.76 5.50 -4.79
CA PHE A 304 -7.21 5.76 -4.89
C PHE A 304 -7.93 5.57 -3.57
N GLY A 305 -9.01 6.36 -3.35
CA GLY A 305 -9.89 6.24 -2.20
C GLY A 305 -9.23 6.59 -0.88
N LEU A 306 -9.49 5.84 0.19
CA LEU A 306 -9.04 6.17 1.53
C LEU A 306 -7.53 5.94 1.72
N SER A 307 -6.79 6.97 2.19
CA SER A 307 -5.47 6.81 2.76
C SER A 307 -5.60 6.43 4.25
N GLN A 308 -5.08 5.25 4.62
CA GLN A 308 -5.14 4.77 6.01
C GLN A 308 -4.38 5.67 6.98
N ASN A 309 -3.22 6.24 6.56
CA ASN A 309 -2.45 7.16 7.39
C ASN A 309 -3.19 8.50 7.59
N THR A 310 -3.75 9.09 6.54
CA THR A 310 -4.56 10.32 6.68
C THR A 310 -5.83 10.05 7.48
N ALA A 311 -6.49 8.91 7.31
CA ALA A 311 -7.65 8.51 8.13
C ALA A 311 -7.30 8.39 9.62
N GLU A 312 -6.10 7.89 9.94
CA GLU A 312 -5.58 7.86 11.30
C GLU A 312 -5.42 9.26 11.89
N GLU A 313 -4.84 10.20 11.13
CA GLU A 313 -4.64 11.58 11.61
C GLU A 313 -5.99 12.30 11.76
N LEU A 314 -6.93 12.15 10.84
CA LEU A 314 -8.30 12.69 10.98
C LEU A 314 -8.98 12.15 12.25
N ALA A 315 -8.85 10.84 12.54
CA ALA A 315 -9.38 10.26 13.77
C ALA A 315 -8.74 10.86 15.04
N LYS A 316 -7.41 11.14 15.01
CA LYS A 316 -6.71 11.81 16.11
C LYS A 316 -7.14 13.27 16.27
N GLU A 317 -7.55 13.93 15.19
CA GLU A 317 -8.13 15.28 15.19
C GLU A 317 -9.59 15.31 15.67
N GLY A 318 -10.21 14.14 15.88
CA GLY A 318 -11.55 14.00 16.44
C GLY A 318 -12.66 13.75 15.42
N TYR A 319 -12.31 13.47 14.16
CA TYR A 319 -13.28 13.04 13.15
C TYR A 319 -13.77 11.63 13.48
N ASP A 320 -15.08 11.40 13.36
CA ASP A 320 -15.63 10.05 13.43
C ASP A 320 -15.46 9.30 12.10
N TYR A 321 -15.71 7.99 12.10
CA TYR A 321 -15.51 7.15 10.90
C TYR A 321 -16.42 7.54 9.73
N ARG A 322 -17.60 8.16 9.98
CA ARG A 322 -18.53 8.60 8.93
C ARG A 322 -17.97 9.83 8.23
N GLU A 323 -17.46 10.79 8.99
CA GLU A 323 -16.79 11.98 8.49
C GLU A 323 -15.53 11.61 7.72
N ILE A 324 -14.75 10.61 8.19
CA ILE A 324 -13.58 10.07 7.49
C ILE A 324 -13.98 9.44 6.15
N LEU A 325 -15.03 8.63 6.11
CA LEU A 325 -15.51 8.01 4.87
C LEU A 325 -16.03 9.05 3.88
N GLU A 326 -16.79 10.08 4.33
CA GLU A 326 -17.25 11.17 3.49
C GLU A 326 -16.09 12.02 2.93
N TYR A 327 -14.99 12.13 3.71
CA TYR A 327 -13.79 12.83 3.24
C TYR A 327 -13.18 12.19 2.00
N PHE A 328 -13.21 10.87 1.89
CA PHE A 328 -12.56 10.13 0.81
C PHE A 328 -13.49 9.67 -0.32
N TYR A 329 -14.77 9.41 -0.02
CA TYR A 329 -15.74 8.88 -1.00
C TYR A 329 -16.85 9.90 -1.23
N LYS A 330 -16.57 10.90 -2.05
CA LYS A 330 -17.46 12.06 -2.25
C LYS A 330 -18.80 11.67 -2.86
N GLY A 331 -19.89 11.97 -2.16
CA GLY A 331 -21.24 11.68 -2.61
C GLY A 331 -21.69 10.24 -2.39
N ALA A 332 -20.82 9.34 -1.92
CA ALA A 332 -21.26 8.06 -1.40
C ALA A 332 -21.98 8.25 -0.05
N VAL A 333 -22.93 7.38 0.24
CA VAL A 333 -23.71 7.41 1.49
C VAL A 333 -23.52 6.08 2.25
N ILE A 334 -23.60 6.16 3.58
CA ILE A 334 -23.63 4.96 4.41
C ILE A 334 -25.06 4.42 4.43
N GLY A 335 -25.24 3.17 3.98
CA GLY A 335 -26.50 2.43 4.01
C GLY A 335 -26.38 1.14 4.79
N GLN A 336 -27.43 0.31 4.75
CA GLN A 336 -27.46 -1.00 5.37
C GLN A 336 -27.35 -2.08 4.30
N ALA A 337 -26.50 -3.07 4.50
CA ALA A 337 -26.40 -4.24 3.64
C ALA A 337 -27.71 -5.02 3.56
N GLY A 338 -27.99 -5.62 2.41
CA GLY A 338 -29.21 -6.41 2.21
C GLY A 338 -30.50 -5.64 1.99
N ASN A 339 -30.42 -4.32 1.85
CA ASN A 339 -31.58 -3.47 1.48
C ASN A 339 -31.51 -3.04 0.00
N LEU A 340 -30.78 -3.78 -0.83
CA LEU A 340 -30.59 -3.55 -2.28
C LEU A 340 -31.42 -4.51 -3.10
#